data_c574827c49332c831af1a158fcac40b7
#
_entry.id   c574827c49332c831af1a158fcac40b7
#
_cell.length_a   1.000
_cell.length_b   1.000
_cell.length_c   1.000
_cell.angle_alpha   90.00
_cell.angle_beta   90.00
_cell.angle_gamma   90.00
#
_symmetry.space_group_name_H-M   'P 1'
#
loop_
_entity.id
_entity.type
_entity.pdbx_description
1 polymer ?
#
loop_
_entity_poly.entity_id
_entity_poly.type
_entity_poly.pdbx_seq_one_letter_code
_entity_poly.pdbx_strand_id
1 'polypeptide(L)'
;MLLRRYGVVFRELLARESVLPPWRDLLIGFRRLEDRGDIRGGRFVNGFIGEQFATPTAVASLRAMRHRPPTGETLTFSAADPLNLVGIIVPGERVAAVSGRTVTLRDGVPVVAMTTSSAAATLPAMPVVAAPAHGPIE
;
A
#
# COMPACT_ATOMS: atom_id res chain seq x y z
N MET A 1 5.63 -12.62 -4.72
CA MET A 1 5.12 -11.53 -5.58
C MET A 1 4.20 -10.59 -4.82
N LEU A 2 3.15 -11.04 -4.13
CA LEU A 2 2.19 -10.23 -3.36
C LEU A 2 2.85 -9.33 -2.31
N LEU A 3 3.70 -9.88 -1.46
CA LEU A 3 4.43 -9.14 -0.42
C LEU A 3 5.35 -8.05 -0.99
N ARG A 4 5.91 -8.25 -2.18
CA ARG A 4 6.71 -7.20 -2.86
C ARG A 4 5.84 -6.07 -3.40
N ARG A 5 4.59 -6.34 -3.76
CA ARG A 5 3.65 -5.34 -4.25
C ARG A 5 3.05 -4.51 -3.11
N TYR A 6 2.60 -5.17 -2.06
CA TYR A 6 1.83 -4.53 -0.99
C TYR A 6 2.64 -4.23 0.28
N GLY A 7 3.78 -4.86 0.46
CA GLY A 7 4.57 -4.76 1.69
C GLY A 7 3.94 -5.49 2.87
N VAL A 8 2.65 -5.35 3.07
CA VAL A 8 1.79 -6.04 4.04
C VAL A 8 0.69 -6.78 3.31
N VAL A 9 0.38 -8.00 3.71
CA VAL A 9 -0.70 -8.80 3.13
C VAL A 9 -1.60 -9.38 4.22
N PHE A 10 -2.90 -9.46 3.93
CA PHE A 10 -3.93 -10.07 4.76
C PHE A 10 -5.15 -10.40 3.88
N ARG A 11 -6.08 -11.17 4.44
CA ARG A 11 -7.18 -11.76 3.68
C ARG A 11 -8.00 -10.74 2.88
N GLU A 12 -8.42 -9.67 3.52
CA GLU A 12 -9.31 -8.67 2.93
C GLU A 12 -8.62 -7.88 1.81
N LEU A 13 -7.32 -7.62 1.95
CA LEU A 13 -6.52 -6.99 0.89
C LEU A 13 -6.46 -7.89 -0.34
N LEU A 14 -6.19 -9.17 -0.13
CA LEU A 14 -5.99 -10.13 -1.22
C LEU A 14 -7.32 -10.57 -1.88
N ALA A 15 -8.47 -10.34 -1.24
CA ALA A 15 -9.78 -10.58 -1.85
C ALA A 15 -10.03 -9.76 -3.13
N ARG A 16 -9.19 -8.76 -3.41
CA ARG A 16 -9.23 -7.93 -4.64
C ARG A 16 -8.54 -8.58 -5.84
N GLU A 17 -7.66 -9.53 -5.57
CA GLU A 17 -6.89 -10.20 -6.62
C GLU A 17 -7.72 -11.30 -7.26
N SER A 18 -7.84 -11.26 -8.58
CA SER A 18 -8.71 -12.18 -9.33
C SER A 18 -8.11 -13.58 -9.54
N VAL A 19 -6.79 -13.71 -9.41
CA VAL A 19 -6.08 -14.96 -9.73
C VAL A 19 -5.18 -15.36 -8.55
N LEU A 20 -5.81 -15.75 -7.44
CA LEU A 20 -5.09 -16.26 -6.28
C LEU A 20 -5.69 -17.58 -5.80
N PRO A 21 -4.86 -18.46 -5.23
CA PRO A 21 -5.34 -19.59 -4.45
C PRO A 21 -6.20 -19.13 -3.27
N PRO A 22 -7.03 -20.01 -2.72
CA PRO A 22 -7.77 -19.73 -1.50
C PRO A 22 -6.85 -19.25 -0.38
N TRP A 23 -7.34 -18.31 0.45
CA TRP A 23 -6.56 -17.74 1.56
C TRP A 23 -5.91 -18.79 2.46
N ARG A 24 -6.61 -19.92 2.69
CA ARG A 24 -6.08 -21.03 3.49
C ARG A 24 -4.76 -21.57 2.95
N ASP A 25 -4.63 -21.68 1.63
CA ASP A 25 -3.43 -22.22 0.99
C ASP A 25 -2.29 -21.18 1.00
N LEU A 26 -2.63 -19.92 0.79
CA LEU A 26 -1.69 -18.80 0.93
C LEU A 26 -1.16 -18.70 2.35
N LEU A 27 -2.02 -18.89 3.35
CA LEU A 27 -1.66 -18.85 4.77
C LEU A 27 -0.58 -19.88 5.13
N ILE A 28 -0.68 -21.10 4.60
CA ILE A 28 0.34 -22.13 4.79
C ILE A 28 1.69 -21.66 4.22
N GLY A 29 1.67 -21.07 3.03
CA GLY A 29 2.87 -20.49 2.41
C GLY A 29 3.47 -19.35 3.22
N PHE A 30 2.64 -18.44 3.72
CA PHE A 30 3.11 -17.31 4.54
C PHE A 30 3.70 -17.78 5.88
N ARG A 31 3.10 -18.74 6.55
CA ARG A 31 3.65 -19.31 7.79
C ARG A 31 5.02 -19.95 7.57
N ARG A 32 5.22 -20.68 6.46
CA ARG A 32 6.54 -21.22 6.10
C ARG A 32 7.58 -20.14 5.84
N LEU A 33 7.18 -19.01 5.24
CA LEU A 33 8.07 -17.87 5.05
C LEU A 33 8.41 -17.20 6.38
N GLU A 34 7.45 -17.12 7.28
CA GLU A 34 7.64 -16.59 8.65
C GLU A 34 8.58 -17.48 9.46
N ASP A 35 8.38 -18.80 9.45
CA ASP A 35 9.25 -19.79 10.12
C ASP A 35 10.70 -19.69 9.67
N ARG A 36 10.93 -19.33 8.40
CA ARG A 36 12.28 -19.07 7.86
C ARG A 36 12.83 -17.69 8.19
N GLY A 37 12.00 -16.81 8.72
CA GLY A 37 12.39 -15.44 9.03
C GLY A 37 12.34 -14.47 7.84
N ASP A 38 11.85 -14.92 6.68
CA ASP A 38 11.76 -14.10 5.46
C ASP A 38 10.72 -12.97 5.60
N ILE A 39 9.70 -13.20 6.41
CA ILE A 39 8.63 -12.23 6.68
C ILE A 39 8.28 -12.22 8.17
N ARG A 40 7.41 -11.30 8.56
CA ARG A 40 6.93 -11.14 9.94
C ARG A 40 5.41 -11.24 9.98
N GLY A 41 4.89 -12.11 10.85
CA GLY A 41 3.48 -12.10 11.23
C GLY A 41 3.22 -11.05 12.31
N GLY A 42 2.02 -10.49 12.30
CA GLY A 42 1.62 -9.48 13.29
C GLY A 42 0.31 -8.80 12.95
N ARG A 43 0.09 -7.65 13.59
CA ARG A 43 -1.02 -6.74 13.32
C ARG A 43 -0.46 -5.40 12.88
N PHE A 44 -0.45 -5.15 11.58
CA PHE A 44 0.17 -3.97 10.96
C PHE A 44 -0.86 -2.94 10.54
N VAL A 45 -2.06 -3.38 10.16
CA VAL A 45 -3.16 -2.54 9.70
C VAL A 45 -4.36 -2.73 10.64
N ASN A 46 -4.82 -1.64 11.25
CA ASN A 46 -5.95 -1.65 12.15
C ASN A 46 -7.27 -1.89 11.39
N GLY A 47 -8.27 -2.42 12.10
CA GLY A 47 -9.61 -2.63 11.54
C GLY A 47 -9.81 -3.95 10.80
N PHE A 48 -8.74 -4.74 10.62
CA PHE A 48 -8.81 -6.05 9.98
C PHE A 48 -8.50 -7.17 10.96
N ILE A 49 -9.34 -8.21 10.93
CA ILE A 49 -9.24 -9.37 11.81
C ILE A 49 -8.43 -10.46 11.12
N GLY A 50 -7.67 -11.22 11.89
CA GLY A 50 -6.87 -12.32 11.39
C GLY A 50 -5.39 -12.01 11.25
N GLU A 51 -4.69 -12.95 10.63
CA GLU A 51 -3.24 -12.89 10.46
C GLU A 51 -2.87 -11.92 9.34
N GLN A 52 -1.87 -11.12 9.61
CA GLN A 52 -1.27 -10.21 8.64
C GLN A 52 0.23 -10.52 8.56
N PHE A 53 0.79 -10.47 7.37
CA PHE A 53 2.20 -10.73 7.12
C PHE A 53 2.83 -9.54 6.42
N ALA A 54 4.06 -9.22 6.82
CA ALA A 54 4.79 -8.08 6.27
C ALA A 54 6.25 -8.45 5.97
N THR A 55 6.82 -7.80 4.96
CA THR A 55 8.26 -7.86 4.74
C THR A 55 8.99 -7.08 5.83
N PRO A 56 10.24 -7.45 6.18
CA PRO A 56 11.04 -6.68 7.17
C PRO A 56 11.15 -5.19 6.78
N THR A 57 11.31 -4.91 5.49
CA THR A 57 11.36 -3.53 4.96
C THR A 57 10.06 -2.76 5.21
N ALA A 58 8.91 -3.40 4.96
CA ALA A 58 7.61 -2.78 5.22
C ALA A 58 7.42 -2.50 6.71
N VAL A 59 7.83 -3.42 7.60
CA VAL A 59 7.77 -3.21 9.05
C VAL A 59 8.63 -2.03 9.48
N ALA A 60 9.84 -1.92 8.96
CA ALA A 60 10.73 -0.80 9.23
C ALA A 60 10.12 0.54 8.77
N SER A 61 9.55 0.57 7.55
CA SER A 61 8.87 1.73 7.00
C SER A 61 7.66 2.16 7.83
N LEU A 62 6.81 1.22 8.22
CA LEU A 62 5.64 1.50 9.08
C LEU A 62 6.05 2.06 10.44
N ARG A 63 7.12 1.53 11.04
CA ARG A 63 7.66 2.05 12.30
C ARG A 63 8.18 3.48 12.15
N ALA A 64 8.91 3.76 11.09
CA ALA A 64 9.42 5.12 10.80
C ALA A 64 8.26 6.11 10.61
N MET A 65 7.24 5.72 9.84
CA MET A 65 6.07 6.56 9.61
C MET A 65 5.25 6.83 10.86
N ARG A 66 5.15 5.85 11.78
CA ARG A 66 4.39 6.00 13.04
C ARG A 66 4.87 7.16 13.90
N HIS A 67 6.15 7.46 13.85
CA HIS A 67 6.79 8.52 14.65
C HIS A 67 7.01 9.82 13.87
N ARG A 68 6.65 9.84 12.58
CA ARG A 68 6.78 11.03 11.75
C ARG A 68 5.63 11.99 12.04
N PRO A 69 5.91 13.25 12.41
CA PRO A 69 4.85 14.24 12.58
C PRO A 69 4.20 14.54 11.23
N PRO A 70 2.91 14.90 11.19
CA PRO A 70 2.25 15.37 9.99
C PRO A 70 2.98 16.60 9.41
N THR A 71 3.23 16.59 8.12
CA THR A 71 3.92 17.68 7.42
C THR A 71 2.98 18.53 6.56
N GLY A 72 1.73 18.07 6.40
CA GLY A 72 0.76 18.66 5.48
C GLY A 72 1.01 18.26 4.01
N GLU A 73 1.93 17.32 3.77
CA GLU A 73 2.26 16.81 2.42
C GLU A 73 1.02 16.24 1.74
N THR A 74 0.75 16.71 0.53
CA THR A 74 -0.35 16.21 -0.29
C THR A 74 0.17 15.41 -1.47
N LEU A 75 -0.46 14.25 -1.69
CA LEU A 75 -0.19 13.38 -2.83
C LEU A 75 -1.48 13.17 -3.61
N THR A 76 -1.46 13.47 -4.89
CA THR A 76 -2.58 13.22 -5.80
C THR A 76 -2.19 12.22 -6.87
N PHE A 77 -3.01 11.20 -7.05
CA PHE A 77 -2.78 10.14 -8.04
C PHE A 77 -4.11 9.70 -8.68
N SER A 78 -4.01 8.95 -9.78
CA SER A 78 -5.19 8.44 -10.48
C SER A 78 -6.01 7.49 -9.59
N ALA A 79 -7.32 7.61 -9.61
CA ALA A 79 -8.21 6.67 -8.93
C ALA A 79 -8.11 5.24 -9.52
N ALA A 80 -7.65 5.11 -10.76
CA ALA A 80 -7.38 3.83 -11.40
C ALA A 80 -6.06 3.18 -10.96
N ASP A 81 -5.24 3.87 -10.18
CA ASP A 81 -3.99 3.31 -9.65
C ASP A 81 -4.29 2.09 -8.77
N PRO A 82 -3.60 0.96 -8.97
CA PRO A 82 -3.75 -0.23 -8.12
C PRO A 82 -3.49 0.03 -6.63
N LEU A 83 -2.74 1.07 -6.29
CA LEU A 83 -2.49 1.50 -4.90
C LEU A 83 -3.61 2.38 -4.33
N ASN A 84 -4.67 2.66 -5.10
CA ASN A 84 -5.86 3.29 -4.56
C ASN A 84 -6.58 2.33 -3.61
N LEU A 85 -6.30 2.47 -2.33
CA LEU A 85 -6.85 1.65 -1.25
C LEU A 85 -7.94 2.38 -0.44
N VAL A 86 -8.37 3.57 -0.90
CA VAL A 86 -9.43 4.37 -0.25
C VAL A 86 -10.77 3.63 -0.34
N GLY A 87 -11.45 3.52 0.79
CA GLY A 87 -12.69 2.74 0.91
C GLY A 87 -12.49 1.22 0.87
N ILE A 88 -11.22 0.76 0.93
CA ILE A 88 -10.86 -0.67 0.97
C ILE A 88 -10.06 -0.96 2.24
N ILE A 89 -8.97 -0.26 2.45
CA ILE A 89 -8.10 -0.35 3.63
C ILE A 89 -8.06 1.00 4.33
N VAL A 90 -7.90 2.07 3.56
CA VAL A 90 -7.91 3.43 4.08
C VAL A 90 -9.36 3.86 4.26
N PRO A 91 -9.78 4.36 5.45
CA PRO A 91 -11.13 4.85 5.66
C PRO A 91 -11.51 5.94 4.65
N GLY A 92 -12.76 5.94 4.23
CA GLY A 92 -13.30 6.91 3.29
C GLY A 92 -14.28 6.27 2.31
N GLU A 93 -14.95 7.07 1.52
CA GLU A 93 -15.82 6.60 0.45
C GLU A 93 -14.97 6.00 -0.69
N ARG A 94 -15.40 4.85 -1.18
CA ARG A 94 -14.70 4.16 -2.26
C ARG A 94 -14.73 4.99 -3.54
N VAL A 95 -13.58 5.37 -4.03
CA VAL A 95 -13.42 6.03 -5.32
C VAL A 95 -13.31 4.97 -6.40
N ALA A 96 -14.26 4.96 -7.35
CA ALA A 96 -14.23 4.02 -8.46
C ALA A 96 -12.97 4.17 -9.30
N ALA A 97 -12.35 3.05 -9.65
CA ALA A 97 -11.14 2.99 -10.48
C ALA A 97 -11.45 3.32 -11.95
N VAL A 98 -11.86 4.55 -12.20
CA VAL A 98 -12.21 5.06 -13.53
C VAL A 98 -11.16 6.08 -13.96
N SER A 99 -10.73 6.00 -15.20
CA SER A 99 -9.83 7.00 -15.80
C SER A 99 -10.46 8.40 -15.71
N GLY A 100 -9.66 9.40 -15.37
CA GLY A 100 -10.11 10.78 -15.21
C GLY A 100 -10.53 11.16 -13.78
N ARG A 101 -10.65 10.22 -12.85
CA ARG A 101 -10.79 10.52 -11.41
C ARG A 101 -9.44 10.48 -10.72
N THR A 102 -9.28 11.32 -9.73
CA THR A 102 -8.08 11.38 -8.89
C THR A 102 -8.43 11.21 -7.42
N VAL A 103 -7.47 10.72 -6.65
CA VAL A 103 -7.52 10.65 -5.20
C VAL A 103 -6.42 11.53 -4.66
N THR A 104 -6.74 12.37 -3.70
CA THR A 104 -5.76 13.18 -2.98
C THR A 104 -5.68 12.72 -1.55
N LEU A 105 -4.47 12.42 -1.10
CA LEU A 105 -4.16 12.14 0.30
C LEU A 105 -3.38 13.32 0.88
N ARG A 106 -3.66 13.67 2.12
CA ARG A 106 -2.84 14.59 2.92
C ARG A 106 -2.28 13.82 4.11
N ASP A 107 -0.97 13.75 4.22
CA ASP A 107 -0.29 12.91 5.22
C ASP A 107 -0.85 11.46 5.26
N GLY A 108 -1.17 10.90 4.10
CA GLY A 108 -1.75 9.55 3.95
C GLY A 108 -3.26 9.44 4.25
N VAL A 109 -3.92 10.53 4.65
CA VAL A 109 -5.37 10.55 4.90
C VAL A 109 -6.11 11.11 3.67
N PRO A 110 -7.18 10.44 3.19
CA PRO A 110 -7.94 10.94 2.06
C PRO A 110 -8.53 12.33 2.34
N VAL A 111 -8.27 13.25 1.43
CA VAL A 111 -8.94 14.55 1.40
C VAL A 111 -10.17 14.41 0.54
N VAL A 112 -11.35 14.64 1.11
CA VAL A 112 -12.62 14.58 0.37
C VAL A 112 -12.69 15.80 -0.55
N ALA A 113 -12.10 15.68 -1.73
CA ALA A 113 -12.32 16.62 -2.83
C ALA A 113 -12.60 15.79 -4.09
N MET A 114 -13.88 15.60 -4.37
CA MET A 114 -14.30 15.07 -5.67
C MET A 114 -14.18 16.19 -6.70
N THR A 115 -13.00 16.35 -7.28
CA THR A 115 -12.85 17.16 -8.47
C THR A 115 -12.86 16.25 -9.69
N THR A 116 -13.92 16.35 -10.47
CA THR A 116 -13.90 15.93 -11.86
C THR A 116 -12.93 16.87 -12.58
N SER A 117 -11.69 16.44 -12.81
CA SER A 117 -10.74 17.21 -13.61
C SER A 117 -11.04 17.02 -15.08
N SER A 118 -11.63 18.02 -15.67
CA SER A 118 -11.46 18.34 -17.09
C SER A 118 -10.18 19.21 -17.19
N ALA A 119 -9.31 18.85 -18.13
CA ALA A 119 -8.17 19.57 -18.63
C ALA A 119 -6.77 19.15 -18.15
N ALA A 120 -5.98 18.88 -19.17
CA ALA A 120 -4.55 18.64 -19.15
C ALA A 120 -3.78 19.69 -18.36
N ALA A 121 -3.16 19.27 -17.25
CA ALA A 121 -2.11 20.03 -16.61
C ALA A 121 -0.80 19.24 -16.71
N THR A 122 0.15 19.84 -17.37
CA THR A 122 1.54 19.43 -17.49
C THR A 122 2.10 19.06 -16.13
N LEU A 123 2.49 17.81 -15.97
CA LEU A 123 3.11 17.29 -14.75
C LEU A 123 4.50 17.91 -14.58
N PRO A 124 4.82 18.55 -13.44
CA PRO A 124 6.21 18.77 -13.08
C PRO A 124 6.84 17.40 -12.77
N ALA A 125 8.05 17.19 -13.30
CA ALA A 125 8.82 15.96 -13.10
C ALA A 125 8.98 15.67 -11.61
N MET A 126 8.52 14.50 -11.19
CA MET A 126 8.71 13.99 -9.84
C MET A 126 10.17 13.64 -9.61
N PRO A 127 10.78 14.01 -8.48
CA PRO A 127 12.08 13.48 -8.12
C PRO A 127 11.93 11.98 -7.87
N VAL A 128 12.61 11.20 -8.69
CA VAL A 128 12.78 9.76 -8.49
C VAL A 128 13.56 9.59 -7.19
N VAL A 129 12.92 9.05 -6.16
CA VAL A 129 13.64 8.56 -4.98
C VAL A 129 14.50 7.40 -5.44
N ALA A 130 15.79 7.64 -5.56
CA ALA A 130 16.76 6.64 -5.95
C ALA A 130 16.72 5.48 -4.96
N ALA A 131 16.54 4.27 -5.47
CA ALA A 131 16.76 3.06 -4.72
C ALA A 131 18.24 3.03 -4.27
N PRO A 132 18.55 2.56 -3.05
CA PRO A 132 19.94 2.44 -2.61
C PRO A 132 20.67 1.48 -3.54
N ALA A 133 21.75 1.95 -4.13
CA ALA A 133 22.66 1.16 -4.93
C ALA A 133 23.24 0.05 -4.04
N HIS A 134 23.14 -1.19 -4.50
CA HIS A 134 23.91 -2.29 -3.95
C HIS A 134 25.37 -2.04 -4.27
N GLY A 135 26.17 -1.72 -3.27
CA GLY A 135 27.61 -1.73 -3.36
C GLY A 135 28.13 -3.17 -3.52
N PRO A 136 29.27 -3.36 -4.22
CA PRO A 136 29.86 -4.69 -4.38
C PRO A 136 30.39 -5.20 -3.04
N ILE A 137 30.17 -6.49 -2.81
CA ILE A 137 30.76 -7.25 -1.71
C ILE A 137 32.19 -7.58 -2.12
N GLU A 138 33.17 -7.09 -1.41
CA GLU A 138 34.48 -7.72 -1.28
C GLU A 138 34.57 -8.44 0.05
#